data_369bafb6c195f52d8da81acc7bfc8d93
#
_entry.id   369bafb6c195f52d8da81acc7bfc8d93
#
_cell.length_a   1.000
_cell.length_b   1.000
_cell.length_c   1.000
_cell.angle_alpha   90.00
_cell.angle_beta   90.00
_cell.angle_gamma   90.00
#
_symmetry.space_group_name_H-M   'P 1'
#
loop_
_entity.id
_entity.type
_entity.pdbx_description
1 polymer ?
#
loop_
_entity_poly.entity_id
_entity_poly.type
_entity_poly.pdbx_seq_one_letter_code
_entity_poly.pdbx_strand_id
1 'polypeptide(L)'
;MSEPKTGPQLKRTITQDKMKAHDAKAFLVTCMDFRFINDEVAHMTEKGYSVNYDAFVLAGVSIGINQTKYPEWEKTLYEHIEISKSLHHVKKIVLFDHLDCGAYKTFCPGFKTEEEERELHVRELKIAAEKIRAKFPDLKVVCKIMHTDRTVEKVLVLK
;
A
#
# COMPACT_ATOMS: atom_id res chain seq x y z
N MET A 1 -9.09 12.32 -32.69
CA MET A 1 -8.99 12.22 -31.22
C MET A 1 -9.45 10.83 -30.81
N SER A 2 -8.57 10.04 -30.26
CA SER A 2 -8.95 8.76 -29.63
C SER A 2 -9.70 9.07 -28.34
N GLU A 3 -10.90 8.51 -28.18
CA GLU A 3 -11.62 8.59 -26.89
C GLU A 3 -10.73 8.02 -25.77
N PRO A 4 -10.70 8.67 -24.60
CA PRO A 4 -10.00 8.08 -23.47
C PRO A 4 -10.63 6.73 -23.18
N LYS A 5 -9.80 5.66 -23.13
CA LYS A 5 -10.24 4.36 -22.66
C LYS A 5 -10.77 4.56 -21.24
N THR A 6 -12.09 4.57 -21.09
CA THR A 6 -12.71 4.61 -19.77
C THR A 6 -12.31 3.34 -19.05
N GLY A 7 -11.38 3.46 -18.13
CA GLY A 7 -11.10 2.40 -17.18
C GLY A 7 -12.37 2.02 -16.41
N PRO A 8 -12.38 0.88 -15.71
CA PRO A 8 -13.57 0.43 -14.98
C PRO A 8 -14.06 1.55 -14.06
N GLN A 9 -15.27 2.03 -14.30
CA GLN A 9 -15.87 3.06 -13.45
C GLN A 9 -16.04 2.51 -12.04
N LEU A 10 -15.48 3.22 -11.06
CA LEU A 10 -15.68 2.92 -9.65
C LEU A 10 -17.17 3.03 -9.31
N LYS A 11 -17.77 1.91 -8.95
CA LYS A 11 -19.14 1.90 -8.45
C LYS A 11 -19.18 2.63 -7.11
N ARG A 12 -19.92 3.73 -7.04
CA ARG A 12 -20.06 4.54 -5.83
C ARG A 12 -20.97 3.91 -4.76
N THR A 13 -21.74 2.90 -5.15
CA THR A 13 -22.74 2.28 -4.26
C THR A 13 -22.37 0.86 -3.95
N ILE A 14 -22.26 0.52 -2.68
CA ILE A 14 -22.16 -0.85 -2.21
C ILE A 14 -23.55 -1.34 -1.80
N THR A 15 -23.78 -2.64 -1.97
CA THR A 15 -25.04 -3.23 -1.56
C THR A 15 -25.17 -3.25 -0.03
N GLN A 16 -26.42 -3.30 0.47
CA GLN A 16 -26.66 -3.40 1.92
C GLN A 16 -26.01 -4.63 2.55
N ASP A 17 -25.91 -5.74 1.81
CA ASP A 17 -25.25 -6.95 2.29
C ASP A 17 -23.76 -6.73 2.50
N LYS A 18 -23.10 -5.96 1.62
CA LYS A 18 -21.70 -5.58 1.80
C LYS A 18 -21.51 -4.61 2.96
N MET A 19 -22.50 -3.76 3.26
CA MET A 19 -22.47 -2.90 4.45
C MET A 19 -22.53 -3.68 5.77
N LYS A 20 -23.06 -4.89 5.74
CA LYS A 20 -23.11 -5.78 6.90
C LYS A 20 -21.88 -6.67 7.04
N ALA A 21 -20.98 -6.68 6.06
CA ALA A 21 -19.74 -7.44 6.12
C ALA A 21 -18.79 -6.84 7.16
N HIS A 22 -18.25 -7.69 8.03
CA HIS A 22 -17.29 -7.30 9.06
C HIS A 22 -15.88 -7.86 8.81
N ASP A 23 -15.69 -8.61 7.73
CA ASP A 23 -14.40 -9.21 7.37
C ASP A 23 -13.80 -8.51 6.15
N ALA A 24 -12.59 -7.99 6.29
CA ALA A 24 -11.81 -7.48 5.18
C ALA A 24 -10.69 -8.47 4.79
N LYS A 25 -10.43 -8.59 3.49
CA LYS A 25 -9.39 -9.50 2.97
C LYS A 25 -7.98 -9.00 3.21
N ALA A 26 -7.80 -7.67 3.33
CA ALA A 26 -6.50 -7.07 3.47
C ALA A 26 -6.57 -5.70 4.16
N PHE A 27 -5.42 -5.26 4.63
CA PHE A 27 -5.12 -3.91 5.04
C PHE A 27 -4.09 -3.34 4.06
N LEU A 28 -4.48 -2.33 3.29
CA LEU A 28 -3.64 -1.66 2.30
C LEU A 28 -2.96 -0.44 2.92
N VAL A 29 -1.64 -0.36 2.78
CA VAL A 29 -0.87 0.86 3.02
C VAL A 29 -0.46 1.43 1.67
N THR A 30 -0.89 2.64 1.37
CA THR A 30 -0.67 3.31 0.09
C THR A 30 -0.13 4.72 0.27
N CYS A 31 0.56 5.26 -0.74
CA CYS A 31 1.07 6.61 -0.70
C CYS A 31 -0.05 7.66 -0.87
N MET A 32 0.17 8.85 -0.33
CA MET A 32 -0.74 9.98 -0.52
C MET A 32 -0.66 10.62 -1.90
N ASP A 33 0.25 10.18 -2.78
CA ASP A 33 0.45 10.80 -4.08
C ASP A 33 -0.81 10.69 -4.94
N PHE A 34 -1.41 11.85 -5.22
CA PHE A 34 -2.69 11.95 -5.93
C PHE A 34 -2.65 11.34 -7.35
N ARG A 35 -1.47 11.23 -7.95
CA ARG A 35 -1.31 10.72 -9.31
C ARG A 35 -1.58 9.23 -9.44
N PHE A 36 -1.47 8.47 -8.36
CA PHE A 36 -1.53 7.01 -8.34
C PHE A 36 -2.80 6.43 -7.71
N ILE A 37 -3.61 7.23 -7.02
CA ILE A 37 -4.76 6.76 -6.24
C ILE A 37 -5.72 5.90 -7.09
N ASN A 38 -6.12 6.39 -8.27
CA ASN A 38 -7.07 5.66 -9.12
C ASN A 38 -6.47 4.35 -9.66
N ASP A 39 -5.20 4.35 -10.01
CA ASP A 39 -4.51 3.17 -10.53
C ASP A 39 -4.32 2.09 -9.45
N GLU A 40 -4.04 2.50 -8.22
CA GLU A 40 -3.95 1.60 -7.06
C GLU A 40 -5.29 0.95 -6.75
N VAL A 41 -6.38 1.73 -6.75
CA VAL A 41 -7.74 1.21 -6.54
C VAL A 41 -8.13 0.25 -7.68
N ALA A 42 -7.80 0.60 -8.94
CA ALA A 42 -8.03 -0.28 -10.08
C ALA A 42 -7.28 -1.61 -9.93
N HIS A 43 -6.00 -1.55 -9.55
CA HIS A 43 -5.20 -2.75 -9.30
C HIS A 43 -5.79 -3.62 -8.20
N MET A 44 -6.19 -3.04 -7.07
CA MET A 44 -6.82 -3.78 -5.98
C MET A 44 -8.13 -4.43 -6.42
N THR A 45 -8.92 -3.74 -7.23
CA THR A 45 -10.17 -4.26 -7.81
C THR A 45 -9.90 -5.44 -8.74
N GLU A 46 -8.94 -5.34 -9.64
CA GLU A 46 -8.53 -6.42 -10.55
C GLU A 46 -8.04 -7.66 -9.79
N LYS A 47 -7.42 -7.47 -8.64
CA LYS A 47 -6.96 -8.56 -7.76
C LYS A 47 -8.04 -9.13 -6.85
N GLY A 48 -9.29 -8.71 -7.01
CA GLY A 48 -10.43 -9.24 -6.27
C GLY A 48 -10.66 -8.62 -4.89
N TYR A 49 -10.09 -7.44 -4.63
CA TYR A 49 -10.24 -6.72 -3.36
C TYR A 49 -11.31 -5.61 -3.40
N SER A 50 -12.12 -5.52 -4.45
CA SER A 50 -13.13 -4.45 -4.54
C SER A 50 -14.01 -4.41 -3.30
N VAL A 51 -14.06 -3.26 -2.64
CA VAL A 51 -14.84 -3.01 -1.40
C VAL A 51 -14.57 -4.05 -0.31
N ASN A 52 -13.32 -4.52 -0.20
CA ASN A 52 -12.97 -5.59 0.73
C ASN A 52 -11.55 -5.44 1.29
N TYR A 53 -11.14 -4.22 1.58
CA TYR A 53 -9.89 -3.93 2.27
C TYR A 53 -10.00 -2.62 3.05
N ASP A 54 -9.34 -2.59 4.19
CA ASP A 54 -9.08 -1.34 4.90
C ASP A 54 -7.91 -0.61 4.24
N ALA A 55 -7.90 0.71 4.29
CA ALA A 55 -6.85 1.51 3.68
C ALA A 55 -6.22 2.50 4.66
N PHE A 56 -4.92 2.58 4.66
CA PHE A 56 -4.12 3.54 5.41
C PHE A 56 -3.22 4.31 4.44
N VAL A 57 -3.33 5.62 4.45
CA VAL A 57 -2.56 6.49 3.55
C VAL A 57 -1.36 7.05 4.31
N LEU A 58 -0.15 6.76 3.82
CA LEU A 58 1.10 7.17 4.43
C LEU A 58 2.09 7.61 3.35
N ALA A 59 2.62 8.83 3.45
CA ALA A 59 3.61 9.33 2.50
C ALA A 59 4.81 8.37 2.39
N GLY A 60 5.07 7.89 1.17
CA GLY A 60 6.20 7.01 0.86
C GLY A 60 6.07 5.57 1.34
N VAL A 61 4.96 5.19 1.95
CA VAL A 61 4.67 3.86 2.48
C VAL A 61 5.85 3.24 3.22
N SER A 62 6.71 2.46 2.56
CA SER A 62 7.85 1.78 3.21
C SER A 62 8.83 2.77 3.84
N ILE A 63 9.22 3.83 3.14
CA ILE A 63 10.09 4.84 3.73
C ILE A 63 9.37 5.67 4.81
N GLY A 64 8.07 5.88 4.66
CA GLY A 64 7.24 6.50 5.70
C GLY A 64 7.25 5.71 7.01
N ILE A 65 7.24 4.37 6.92
CA ILE A 65 7.36 3.48 8.08
C ILE A 65 8.77 3.53 8.68
N ASN A 66 9.80 3.51 7.84
CA ASN A 66 11.19 3.32 8.26
C ASN A 66 11.93 4.62 8.65
N GLN A 67 11.45 5.78 8.18
CA GLN A 67 12.07 7.07 8.50
C GLN A 67 12.00 7.34 10.02
N THR A 68 12.94 8.13 10.52
CA THR A 68 13.06 8.39 11.96
C THR A 68 12.72 9.82 12.36
N LYS A 69 12.46 10.69 11.39
CA LYS A 69 12.10 12.10 11.64
C LYS A 69 10.73 12.23 12.32
N TYR A 70 9.79 11.38 11.96
CA TYR A 70 8.44 11.34 12.50
C TYR A 70 8.12 9.94 13.05
N PRO A 71 8.64 9.57 14.21
CA PRO A 71 8.51 8.22 14.77
C PRO A 71 7.05 7.81 15.05
N GLU A 72 6.18 8.79 15.25
CA GLU A 72 4.75 8.56 15.46
C GLU A 72 4.03 7.96 14.24
N TRP A 73 4.59 8.09 13.03
CA TRP A 73 3.98 7.52 11.82
C TRP A 73 3.93 5.99 11.87
N GLU A 74 5.02 5.37 12.25
CA GLU A 74 5.09 3.91 12.43
C GLU A 74 4.14 3.45 13.55
N LYS A 75 4.16 4.15 14.68
CA LYS A 75 3.28 3.86 15.81
C LYS A 75 1.81 3.91 15.42
N THR A 76 1.40 4.98 14.74
CA THR A 76 0.01 5.18 14.29
C THR A 76 -0.41 4.08 13.30
N LEU A 77 0.47 3.70 12.38
CA LEU A 77 0.20 2.57 11.48
C LEU A 77 -0.07 1.28 12.27
N TYR A 78 0.76 0.95 13.24
CA TYR A 78 0.58 -0.27 14.04
C TYR A 78 -0.72 -0.27 14.83
N GLU A 79 -1.10 0.87 15.40
CA GLU A 79 -2.38 1.03 16.09
C GLU A 79 -3.58 0.78 15.13
N HIS A 80 -3.49 1.26 13.89
CA HIS A 80 -4.52 1.00 12.88
C HIS A 80 -4.56 -0.47 12.43
N ILE A 81 -3.42 -1.12 12.30
CA ILE A 81 -3.37 -2.57 12.01
C ILE A 81 -4.03 -3.37 13.13
N GLU A 82 -3.79 -3.04 14.39
CA GLU A 82 -4.43 -3.69 15.54
C GLU A 82 -5.95 -3.54 15.49
N ILE A 83 -6.44 -2.34 15.19
CA ILE A 83 -7.88 -2.07 15.05
C ILE A 83 -8.47 -2.88 13.89
N SER A 84 -7.83 -2.87 12.74
CA SER A 84 -8.28 -3.63 11.56
C SER A 84 -8.32 -5.14 11.83
N LYS A 85 -7.34 -5.67 12.54
CA LYS A 85 -7.35 -7.08 12.98
C LYS A 85 -8.51 -7.37 13.91
N SER A 86 -8.77 -6.48 14.86
CA SER A 86 -9.83 -6.66 15.86
C SER A 86 -11.24 -6.53 15.27
N LEU A 87 -11.47 -5.54 14.41
CA LEU A 87 -12.79 -5.23 13.87
C LEU A 87 -13.10 -5.98 12.57
N HIS A 88 -12.12 -6.11 11.69
CA HIS A 88 -12.33 -6.65 10.34
C HIS A 88 -11.54 -7.94 10.07
N HIS A 89 -10.91 -8.51 11.08
CA HIS A 89 -10.24 -9.83 11.05
C HIS A 89 -9.22 -9.97 9.91
N VAL A 90 -8.57 -8.90 9.51
CA VAL A 90 -7.57 -8.93 8.43
C VAL A 90 -6.42 -9.86 8.76
N LYS A 91 -5.93 -10.59 7.75
CA LYS A 91 -4.80 -11.53 7.87
C LYS A 91 -3.68 -11.21 6.89
N LYS A 92 -3.82 -10.13 6.13
CA LYS A 92 -2.88 -9.72 5.10
C LYS A 92 -2.69 -8.22 5.12
N ILE A 93 -1.43 -7.80 5.09
CA ILE A 93 -1.03 -6.42 4.85
C ILE A 93 -0.49 -6.33 3.43
N VAL A 94 -0.89 -5.30 2.70
CA VAL A 94 -0.33 -4.95 1.40
C VAL A 94 0.39 -3.62 1.54
N LEU A 95 1.71 -3.63 1.37
CA LEU A 95 2.52 -2.41 1.27
C LEU A 95 2.66 -2.07 -0.21
N PHE A 96 2.14 -0.94 -0.63
CA PHE A 96 2.06 -0.56 -2.02
C PHE A 96 2.82 0.74 -2.28
N ASP A 97 4.11 0.62 -2.59
CA ASP A 97 4.98 1.72 -3.01
C ASP A 97 4.73 2.10 -4.48
N HIS A 98 5.22 3.24 -4.89
CA HIS A 98 5.28 3.64 -6.31
C HIS A 98 6.59 4.35 -6.62
N LEU A 99 7.06 4.27 -7.86
CA LEU A 99 8.22 5.01 -8.33
C LEU A 99 7.89 6.49 -8.54
N ASP A 100 8.91 7.31 -8.69
CA ASP A 100 8.82 8.78 -8.73
C ASP A 100 8.13 9.36 -7.47
N CYS A 101 8.52 8.84 -6.31
CA CYS A 101 7.93 9.20 -5.02
C CYS A 101 8.66 10.38 -4.38
N GLY A 102 7.91 11.47 -4.13
CA GLY A 102 8.45 12.66 -3.47
C GLY A 102 8.93 12.42 -2.05
N ALA A 103 8.29 11.51 -1.31
CA ALA A 103 8.72 11.14 0.03
C ALA A 103 10.08 10.43 0.02
N TYR A 104 10.35 9.57 -0.96
CA TYR A 104 11.67 8.97 -1.14
C TYR A 104 12.74 10.02 -1.42
N LYS A 105 12.45 11.01 -2.26
CA LYS A 105 13.37 12.13 -2.53
C LYS A 105 13.64 12.94 -1.26
N THR A 106 12.66 13.02 -0.36
CA THR A 106 12.77 13.77 0.89
C THR A 106 13.57 13.03 1.96
N PHE A 107 13.27 11.75 2.18
CA PHE A 107 13.88 10.95 3.26
C PHE A 107 15.14 10.20 2.84
N CYS A 108 15.30 9.90 1.56
CA CYS A 108 16.46 9.20 0.99
C CYS A 108 17.02 9.98 -0.21
N PRO A 109 17.47 11.22 -0.03
CA PRO A 109 18.04 12.00 -1.14
C PRO A 109 19.29 11.33 -1.68
N GLY A 110 19.54 11.47 -2.99
CA GLY A 110 20.81 11.07 -3.60
C GLY A 110 20.71 10.03 -4.71
N PHE A 111 19.58 9.32 -4.88
CA PHE A 111 19.39 8.49 -6.07
C PHE A 111 19.19 9.37 -7.31
N LYS A 112 19.74 8.93 -8.45
CA LYS A 112 19.78 9.70 -9.70
C LYS A 112 19.01 9.05 -10.84
N THR A 113 18.73 7.75 -10.73
CA THR A 113 18.06 6.98 -11.76
C THR A 113 16.83 6.28 -11.18
N GLU A 114 15.91 5.92 -12.05
CA GLU A 114 14.72 5.13 -11.69
C GLU A 114 15.12 3.75 -11.13
N GLU A 115 16.19 3.15 -11.66
CA GLU A 115 16.68 1.87 -11.16
C GLU A 115 17.24 2.00 -9.73
N GLU A 116 18.01 3.04 -9.46
CA GLU A 116 18.50 3.32 -8.09
C GLU A 116 17.33 3.55 -7.12
N GLU A 117 16.30 4.27 -7.55
CA GLU A 117 15.06 4.47 -6.76
C GLU A 117 14.38 3.13 -6.50
N ARG A 118 14.22 2.30 -7.54
CA ARG A 118 13.59 0.98 -7.42
C ARG A 118 14.34 0.10 -6.41
N GLU A 119 15.66 0.05 -6.47
CA GLU A 119 16.48 -0.70 -5.52
C GLU A 119 16.30 -0.22 -4.08
N LEU A 120 16.17 1.09 -3.88
CA LEU A 120 15.81 1.67 -2.58
C LEU A 120 14.45 1.19 -2.09
N HIS A 121 13.43 1.23 -2.95
CA HIS A 121 12.08 0.73 -2.61
C HIS A 121 12.11 -0.74 -2.21
N VAL A 122 12.81 -1.59 -2.94
CA VAL A 122 12.93 -3.02 -2.62
C VAL A 122 13.55 -3.22 -1.24
N ARG A 123 14.63 -2.48 -0.94
CA ARG A 123 15.30 -2.54 0.37
C ARG A 123 14.37 -2.07 1.49
N GLU A 124 13.75 -0.92 1.33
CA GLU A 124 12.90 -0.33 2.37
C GLU A 124 11.61 -1.12 2.58
N LEU A 125 11.01 -1.68 1.53
CA LEU A 125 9.87 -2.59 1.62
C LEU A 125 10.22 -3.84 2.43
N LYS A 126 11.40 -4.41 2.21
CA LYS A 126 11.86 -5.58 2.98
C LYS A 126 11.97 -5.23 4.47
N ILE A 127 12.62 -4.12 4.81
CA ILE A 127 12.76 -3.66 6.21
C ILE A 127 11.39 -3.43 6.84
N ALA A 128 10.50 -2.70 6.17
CA ALA A 128 9.15 -2.42 6.67
C ALA A 128 8.32 -3.71 6.87
N ALA A 129 8.39 -4.63 5.92
CA ALA A 129 7.69 -5.91 6.00
C ALA A 129 8.20 -6.76 7.16
N GLU A 130 9.50 -6.83 7.38
CA GLU A 130 10.11 -7.54 8.50
C GLU A 130 9.72 -6.92 9.86
N LYS A 131 9.67 -5.60 9.96
CA LYS A 131 9.20 -4.88 11.16
C LYS A 131 7.73 -5.20 11.47
N ILE A 132 6.86 -5.17 10.46
CA ILE A 132 5.44 -5.52 10.62
C ILE A 132 5.30 -6.99 11.05
N ARG A 133 6.03 -7.92 10.43
CA ARG A 133 6.00 -9.33 10.79
C ARG A 133 6.52 -9.61 12.20
N ALA A 134 7.52 -8.88 12.64
CA ALA A 134 8.03 -9.00 14.01
C ALA A 134 6.96 -8.61 15.05
N LYS A 135 6.18 -7.58 14.75
CA LYS A 135 5.10 -7.11 15.64
C LYS A 135 3.81 -7.93 15.48
N PHE A 136 3.50 -8.39 14.27
CA PHE A 136 2.28 -9.15 13.94
C PHE A 136 2.65 -10.45 13.22
N PRO A 137 3.14 -11.46 13.95
CA PRO A 137 3.68 -12.68 13.33
C PRO A 137 2.62 -13.54 12.62
N ASP A 138 1.36 -13.30 12.87
CA ASP A 138 0.22 -13.98 12.25
C ASP A 138 -0.25 -13.33 10.94
N LEU A 139 0.29 -12.16 10.58
CA LEU A 139 -0.08 -11.46 9.35
C LEU A 139 0.85 -11.82 8.19
N LYS A 140 0.27 -12.11 7.04
CA LYS A 140 0.98 -12.15 5.77
C LYS A 140 1.27 -10.72 5.29
N VAL A 141 2.48 -10.45 4.82
CA VAL A 141 2.84 -9.15 4.24
C VAL A 141 3.21 -9.32 2.77
N VAL A 142 2.56 -8.55 1.92
CA VAL A 142 2.81 -8.52 0.47
C VAL A 142 3.29 -7.12 0.10
N CYS A 143 4.43 -7.04 -0.56
CA CYS A 143 5.03 -5.78 -1.00
C CYS A 143 4.94 -5.64 -2.50
N LYS A 144 4.47 -4.49 -2.96
CA LYS A 144 4.30 -4.15 -4.37
C LYS A 144 4.89 -2.79 -4.68
N ILE A 145 5.34 -2.62 -5.93
CA ILE A 145 5.77 -1.32 -6.47
C ILE A 145 4.96 -1.06 -7.74
N MET A 146 4.32 0.11 -7.83
CA MET A 146 3.76 0.62 -9.06
C MET A 146 4.80 1.44 -9.80
N HIS A 147 5.07 1.07 -11.05
CA HIS A 147 5.95 1.80 -11.94
C HIS A 147 5.24 3.02 -12.54
N THR A 148 6.00 3.94 -13.12
CA THR A 148 5.45 5.16 -13.73
C THR A 148 4.57 4.90 -14.94
N ASP A 149 4.72 3.75 -15.60
CA ASP A 149 3.85 3.26 -16.67
C ASP A 149 2.57 2.56 -16.17
N ARG A 150 2.36 2.54 -14.84
CA ARG A 150 1.23 1.90 -14.14
C ARG A 150 1.29 0.37 -14.09
N THR A 151 2.36 -0.27 -14.53
CA THR A 151 2.57 -1.69 -14.24
C THR A 151 2.89 -1.89 -12.76
N VAL A 152 2.55 -3.05 -12.22
CA VAL A 152 2.75 -3.39 -10.81
C VAL A 152 3.65 -4.60 -10.68
N GLU A 153 4.70 -4.45 -9.89
CA GLU A 153 5.65 -5.49 -9.54
C GLU A 153 5.39 -5.99 -8.12
N LYS A 154 5.28 -7.29 -7.94
CA LYS A 154 5.26 -7.92 -6.61
C LYS A 154 6.70 -8.28 -6.24
N VAL A 155 7.26 -7.59 -5.25
CA VAL A 155 8.69 -7.71 -4.91
C VAL A 155 8.98 -8.62 -3.72
N LEU A 156 8.01 -8.82 -2.83
CA LEU A 156 8.21 -9.63 -1.62
C LEU A 156 6.88 -10.17 -1.10
N VAL A 157 6.93 -11.38 -0.58
CA VAL A 157 5.83 -11.98 0.20
C VAL A 157 6.41 -12.65 1.43
N LEU A 158 6.03 -12.18 2.63
CA LEU A 158 6.27 -12.85 3.90
C LEU A 158 4.99 -13.57 4.32
N LYS A 159 5.06 -14.90 4.45
CA LYS A 159 3.92 -15.75 4.85
C LYS A 159 3.88 -15.95 6.35
#